data_b0f5d2faad9fb0a7c5a567c9c071f0cf
#
_entry.id   b0f5d2faad9fb0a7c5a567c9c071f0cf
#
_cell.length_a   1.000
_cell.length_b   1.000
_cell.length_c   1.000
_cell.angle_alpha   90.00
_cell.angle_beta   90.00
_cell.angle_gamma   90.00
#
_symmetry.space_group_name_H-M   'P 1'
#
loop_
_entity.id
_entity.type
_entity.pdbx_description
1 polymer ?
#
loop_
_entity_poly.entity_id
_entity_poly.type
_entity_poly.pdbx_seq_one_letter_code
_entity_poly.pdbx_strand_id
1 'polypeptide(L)'
;VYKLSSVENWKGFKGHGFFEAPSIRKIGDLYYLVYSSEVMHELCYATSKTPTGNFEYKGVIVSNTDIGIANGKMADMPVAYGANNHGSFEVINGQYYMFYHRHTNNSWYSRQGCAEKITVMPDGTIPQVEITSCGLNGGALEGKGTYPTYIACNIFNPAKPQMYVGIDNPPKVVQDGAD
;
A
#
# COMPACT_ATOMS: atom_id res chain seq x y z
N VAL A 1 -9.40 18.37 -12.68
CA VAL A 1 -8.04 17.80 -12.65
C VAL A 1 -7.15 18.84 -11.98
N TYR A 2 -6.74 18.58 -10.74
CA TYR A 2 -5.79 19.47 -10.06
C TYR A 2 -4.41 19.29 -10.70
N LYS A 3 -3.74 20.40 -11.01
CA LYS A 3 -2.34 20.34 -11.44
C LYS A 3 -1.50 19.90 -10.23
N LEU A 4 -0.52 19.04 -10.43
CA LEU A 4 0.46 18.64 -9.39
C LEU A 4 1.00 19.83 -8.60
N SER A 5 1.26 20.94 -9.30
CA SER A 5 1.73 22.20 -8.71
C SER A 5 0.78 22.82 -7.66
N SER A 6 -0.48 22.42 -7.60
CA SER A 6 -1.42 22.89 -6.57
C SER A 6 -1.38 22.06 -5.30
N VAL A 7 -0.93 20.79 -5.39
CA VAL A 7 -0.80 19.89 -4.24
C VAL A 7 0.45 20.18 -3.43
N GLU A 8 1.51 20.65 -4.07
CA GLU A 8 2.77 21.03 -3.40
C GLU A 8 2.61 22.16 -2.37
N ASN A 9 1.57 22.97 -2.55
CA ASN A 9 1.26 24.07 -1.62
C ASN A 9 0.30 23.69 -0.50
N TRP A 10 -0.17 22.44 -0.45
CA TRP A 10 -1.00 21.98 0.64
C TRP A 10 -0.16 21.75 1.89
N LYS A 11 -0.79 22.00 3.05
CA LYS A 11 -0.09 21.98 4.33
C LYS A 11 0.54 20.61 4.62
N GLY A 12 1.84 20.60 4.89
CA GLY A 12 2.59 19.45 5.35
C GLY A 12 3.12 18.51 4.27
N PHE A 13 2.87 18.76 2.99
CA PHE A 13 3.29 17.86 1.90
C PHE A 13 4.79 17.93 1.57
N LYS A 14 5.52 18.90 2.10
CA LYS A 14 6.95 19.03 1.83
C LYS A 14 7.72 17.79 2.28
N GLY A 15 8.41 17.13 1.37
CA GLY A 15 9.13 15.87 1.59
C GLY A 15 8.26 14.61 1.49
N HIS A 16 6.95 14.77 1.29
CA HIS A 16 5.99 13.70 1.05
C HIS A 16 5.01 14.09 -0.07
N GLY A 17 5.54 14.76 -1.08
CA GLY A 17 4.75 15.27 -2.20
C GLY A 17 3.98 14.16 -2.92
N PHE A 18 2.83 14.53 -3.46
CA PHE A 18 2.01 13.62 -4.26
C PHE A 18 2.76 13.21 -5.53
N PHE A 19 2.91 11.92 -5.75
CA PHE A 19 3.47 11.38 -6.97
C PHE A 19 2.36 10.73 -7.83
N GLU A 20 1.71 9.69 -7.32
CA GLU A 20 0.67 8.95 -8.07
C GLU A 20 -0.32 8.21 -7.15
N ALA A 21 -1.18 7.40 -7.74
CA ALA A 21 -2.10 6.47 -7.08
C ALA A 21 -3.10 7.10 -6.10
N PRO A 22 -3.81 8.17 -6.48
CA PRO A 22 -4.76 8.79 -5.58
C PRO A 22 -5.98 7.89 -5.32
N SER A 23 -6.37 7.77 -4.08
CA SER A 23 -7.62 7.14 -3.67
C SER A 23 -8.27 7.98 -2.58
N ILE A 24 -9.53 8.34 -2.76
CA ILE A 24 -10.27 9.16 -1.79
C ILE A 24 -11.37 8.31 -1.14
N ARG A 25 -11.45 8.39 0.19
CA ARG A 25 -12.51 7.81 1.00
C ARG A 25 -13.04 8.83 1.98
N LYS A 26 -14.33 8.75 2.29
CA LYS A 26 -14.94 9.56 3.35
C LYS A 26 -15.14 8.69 4.59
N ILE A 27 -14.66 9.19 5.74
CA ILE A 27 -14.90 8.59 7.06
C ILE A 27 -15.39 9.70 7.99
N GLY A 28 -16.58 9.55 8.50
CA GLY A 28 -17.21 10.62 9.27
C GLY A 28 -17.30 11.92 8.47
N ASP A 29 -16.74 12.99 9.00
CA ASP A 29 -16.76 14.32 8.38
C ASP A 29 -15.48 14.63 7.58
N LEU A 30 -14.55 13.69 7.49
CA LEU A 30 -13.28 13.87 6.80
C LEU A 30 -13.19 13.05 5.51
N TYR A 31 -12.58 13.65 4.52
CA TYR A 31 -12.12 12.97 3.31
C TYR A 31 -10.64 12.64 3.48
N TYR A 32 -10.29 11.40 3.21
CA TYR A 32 -8.94 10.87 3.27
C TYR A 32 -8.44 10.66 1.85
N LEU A 33 -7.41 11.37 1.47
CA LEU A 33 -6.67 11.15 0.25
C LEU A 33 -5.50 10.23 0.57
N VAL A 34 -5.53 9.00 0.09
CA VAL A 34 -4.38 8.09 0.12
C VAL A 34 -3.63 8.23 -1.20
N TYR A 35 -2.32 8.24 -1.14
CA TYR A 35 -1.50 8.43 -2.33
C TYR A 35 -0.08 7.88 -2.15
N SER A 36 0.58 7.55 -3.27
CA SER A 36 2.00 7.25 -3.33
C SER A 36 2.78 8.55 -3.32
N SER A 37 3.73 8.69 -2.39
CA SER A 37 4.56 9.88 -2.31
C SER A 37 5.77 9.84 -3.26
N GLU A 38 6.39 10.99 -3.47
CA GLU A 38 7.64 11.12 -4.22
C GLU A 38 8.81 10.32 -3.62
N VAL A 39 8.68 9.85 -2.39
CA VAL A 39 9.70 9.03 -1.69
C VAL A 39 9.69 7.57 -2.16
N MET A 40 8.71 7.15 -2.97
CA MET A 40 8.71 5.87 -3.70
C MET A 40 8.49 4.60 -2.86
N HIS A 41 8.37 4.68 -1.55
CA HIS A 41 8.04 3.53 -0.71
C HIS A 41 6.88 3.80 0.23
N GLU A 42 6.39 5.04 0.28
CA GLU A 42 5.36 5.48 1.20
C GLU A 42 3.99 5.50 0.54
N LEU A 43 3.02 4.87 1.17
CA LEU A 43 1.62 5.21 1.00
C LEU A 43 1.22 6.17 2.10
N CYS A 44 1.11 7.41 1.70
CA CYS A 44 0.76 8.54 2.57
C CYS A 44 -0.74 8.77 2.59
N TYR A 45 -1.17 9.55 3.59
CA TYR A 45 -2.52 10.09 3.58
C TYR A 45 -2.56 11.55 4.00
N ALA A 46 -3.57 12.22 3.49
CA ALA A 46 -3.92 13.58 3.85
C ALA A 46 -5.42 13.67 4.09
N THR A 47 -5.86 14.60 4.92
CA THR A 47 -7.29 14.77 5.22
C THR A 47 -7.79 16.16 4.85
N SER A 48 -9.06 16.24 4.50
CA SER A 48 -9.77 17.48 4.25
C SER A 48 -11.24 17.38 4.65
N LYS A 49 -11.87 18.51 4.91
CA LYS A 49 -13.34 18.60 5.06
C LYS A 49 -14.08 18.64 3.72
N THR A 50 -13.36 18.78 2.61
CA THR A 50 -13.92 18.81 1.26
C THR A 50 -13.23 17.78 0.36
N PRO A 51 -13.95 17.17 -0.61
CA PRO A 51 -13.35 16.18 -1.49
C PRO A 51 -12.41 16.77 -2.55
N THR A 52 -12.43 18.08 -2.71
CA THR A 52 -11.84 18.75 -3.88
C THR A 52 -10.63 19.63 -3.57
N GLY A 53 -10.16 19.66 -2.32
CA GLY A 53 -8.99 20.48 -2.00
C GLY A 53 -8.75 20.68 -0.52
N ASN A 54 -7.76 21.52 -0.22
CA ASN A 54 -7.37 21.87 1.14
C ASN A 54 -6.99 20.64 2.01
N PHE A 55 -6.39 19.64 1.36
CA PHE A 55 -5.88 18.49 2.09
C PHE A 55 -4.65 18.89 2.92
N GLU A 56 -4.57 18.37 4.12
CA GLU A 56 -3.44 18.48 5.02
C GLU A 56 -2.81 17.10 5.18
N TYR A 57 -1.50 16.98 4.94
CA TYR A 57 -0.74 15.76 5.14
C TYR A 57 -0.81 15.31 6.61
N LYS A 58 -1.01 14.03 6.84
CA LYS A 58 -1.17 13.45 8.17
C LYS A 58 -0.17 12.37 8.51
N GLY A 59 0.43 11.73 7.51
CA GLY A 59 1.44 10.71 7.77
C GLY A 59 1.50 9.63 6.69
N VAL A 60 2.29 8.61 6.99
CA VAL A 60 2.42 7.38 6.23
C VAL A 60 1.48 6.34 6.83
N ILE A 61 0.71 5.64 6.01
CA ILE A 61 -0.10 4.50 6.46
C ILE A 61 0.73 3.23 6.45
N VAL A 62 1.44 2.98 5.35
CA VAL A 62 2.31 1.83 5.20
C VAL A 62 3.50 2.18 4.31
N SER A 63 4.67 1.66 4.65
CA SER A 63 5.84 1.69 3.78
C SER A 63 6.02 0.30 3.18
N ASN A 64 6.08 0.17 1.86
CA ASN A 64 6.29 -1.13 1.23
C ASN A 64 7.71 -1.69 1.41
N THR A 65 8.59 -0.96 2.06
CA THR A 65 9.89 -1.43 2.55
C THR A 65 9.89 -1.69 4.07
N ASP A 66 8.76 -1.43 4.72
CA ASP A 66 8.54 -1.62 6.17
C ASP A 66 9.48 -0.79 7.06
N ILE A 67 9.80 0.41 6.65
CA ILE A 67 10.62 1.36 7.43
C ILE A 67 9.79 2.53 7.97
N GLY A 68 10.34 3.24 8.94
CA GLY A 68 9.69 4.43 9.52
C GLY A 68 8.79 4.15 10.71
N ILE A 69 8.71 2.90 11.19
CA ILE A 69 7.92 2.53 12.35
C ILE A 69 8.77 2.61 13.62
N ALA A 70 8.16 3.02 14.73
CA ALA A 70 8.84 3.34 15.99
C ALA A 70 9.63 2.18 16.64
N ASN A 71 9.48 0.95 16.18
CA ASN A 71 10.08 -0.25 16.78
C ASN A 71 11.43 -0.65 16.15
N GLY A 72 12.23 0.31 15.69
CA GLY A 72 13.60 0.04 15.22
C GLY A 72 13.73 -0.33 13.76
N LYS A 73 12.68 -0.21 12.96
CA LYS A 73 12.74 -0.37 11.50
C LYS A 73 13.25 0.91 10.87
N MET A 74 14.56 1.04 10.87
CA MET A 74 15.28 2.21 10.37
C MET A 74 15.31 2.24 8.85
N ALA A 75 15.55 3.42 8.28
CA ALA A 75 15.62 3.62 6.83
C ALA A 75 16.72 2.79 6.12
N ASP A 76 17.73 2.36 6.84
CA ASP A 76 18.81 1.50 6.35
C ASP A 76 18.55 0.00 6.54
N MET A 77 17.37 -0.37 7.04
CA MET A 77 16.97 -1.76 7.30
C MET A 77 15.67 -2.15 6.57
N PRO A 78 15.57 -1.93 5.25
CA PRO A 78 14.38 -2.33 4.51
C PRO A 78 14.24 -3.85 4.48
N VAL A 79 13.02 -4.36 4.64
CA VAL A 79 12.73 -5.80 4.59
C VAL A 79 12.14 -6.25 3.26
N ALA A 80 11.83 -5.30 2.37
CA ALA A 80 11.31 -5.58 1.03
C ALA A 80 11.92 -4.61 0.01
N TYR A 81 11.88 -5.00 -1.25
CA TYR A 81 12.36 -4.16 -2.34
C TYR A 81 11.51 -2.90 -2.47
N GLY A 82 12.13 -1.74 -2.32
CA GLY A 82 11.47 -0.44 -2.45
C GLY A 82 11.31 -0.03 -3.90
N ALA A 83 10.09 0.30 -4.28
CA ALA A 83 9.76 0.86 -5.59
C ALA A 83 8.37 1.51 -5.50
N ASN A 84 7.76 1.81 -6.66
CA ASN A 84 6.42 2.34 -6.70
C ASN A 84 5.44 1.48 -5.89
N ASN A 85 4.44 2.12 -5.35
CA ASN A 85 3.35 1.47 -4.64
C ASN A 85 2.00 2.05 -5.07
N HIS A 86 0.96 1.28 -4.83
CA HIS A 86 -0.43 1.70 -5.00
C HIS A 86 -1.23 1.11 -3.85
N GLY A 87 -2.26 1.82 -3.42
CA GLY A 87 -3.12 1.28 -2.41
C GLY A 87 -4.37 2.13 -2.15
N SER A 88 -5.25 1.54 -1.39
CA SER A 88 -6.49 2.15 -0.93
C SER A 88 -6.90 1.46 0.34
N PHE A 89 -7.69 2.10 1.18
CA PHE A 89 -8.28 1.40 2.30
C PHE A 89 -9.79 1.18 2.11
N GLU A 90 -10.28 0.13 2.73
CA GLU A 90 -11.68 -0.27 2.68
C GLU A 90 -12.10 -0.89 4.02
N VAL A 91 -13.42 -0.98 4.24
CA VAL A 91 -14.01 -1.57 5.45
C VAL A 91 -14.54 -2.96 5.14
N ILE A 92 -14.06 -3.95 5.88
CA ILE A 92 -14.55 -5.32 5.80
C ILE A 92 -15.04 -5.74 7.19
N ASN A 93 -16.30 -6.07 7.30
CA ASN A 93 -16.94 -6.45 8.57
C ASN A 93 -16.66 -5.46 9.73
N GLY A 94 -16.69 -4.15 9.42
CA GLY A 94 -16.49 -3.09 10.40
C GLY A 94 -15.02 -2.81 10.75
N GLN A 95 -14.07 -3.54 10.18
CA GLN A 95 -12.64 -3.33 10.32
C GLN A 95 -12.07 -2.64 9.09
N TYR A 96 -11.28 -1.57 9.29
CA TYR A 96 -10.55 -0.93 8.22
C TYR A 96 -9.29 -1.72 7.87
N TYR A 97 -9.03 -1.85 6.57
CA TYR A 97 -7.82 -2.48 6.01
C TYR A 97 -7.21 -1.56 4.98
N MET A 98 -5.88 -1.44 5.00
CA MET A 98 -5.11 -0.86 3.91
C MET A 98 -4.72 -1.96 2.94
N PHE A 99 -5.21 -1.88 1.70
CA PHE A 99 -4.80 -2.75 0.60
C PHE A 99 -3.70 -2.06 -0.19
N TYR A 100 -2.64 -2.77 -0.45
CA TYR A 100 -1.50 -2.23 -1.19
C TYR A 100 -0.73 -3.35 -1.90
N HIS A 101 0.32 -3.02 -2.61
CA HIS A 101 1.23 -4.03 -3.13
C HIS A 101 2.66 -3.76 -2.68
N ARG A 102 3.44 -4.82 -2.58
CA ARG A 102 4.89 -4.77 -2.48
C ARG A 102 5.53 -5.46 -3.67
N HIS A 103 6.79 -5.15 -3.94
CA HIS A 103 7.58 -5.88 -4.91
C HIS A 103 8.16 -7.14 -4.27
N THR A 104 8.23 -8.20 -5.06
CA THR A 104 8.81 -9.49 -4.67
C THR A 104 9.89 -9.89 -5.66
N ASN A 105 10.72 -10.87 -5.29
CA ASN A 105 11.80 -11.40 -6.14
C ASN A 105 12.76 -10.31 -6.68
N ASN A 106 12.98 -9.23 -5.94
CA ASN A 106 13.77 -8.08 -6.37
C ASN A 106 13.44 -7.62 -7.80
N SER A 107 12.16 -7.59 -8.15
CA SER A 107 11.70 -7.33 -9.50
C SER A 107 10.61 -6.26 -9.53
N TRP A 108 10.72 -5.32 -10.47
CA TRP A 108 9.68 -4.34 -10.76
C TRP A 108 8.37 -4.95 -11.28
N TYR A 109 8.44 -6.17 -11.78
CA TYR A 109 7.33 -6.85 -12.45
C TYR A 109 6.63 -7.87 -11.56
N SER A 110 7.26 -8.24 -10.44
CA SER A 110 6.68 -9.16 -9.47
C SER A 110 6.06 -8.38 -8.34
N ARG A 111 4.74 -8.41 -8.22
CA ARG A 111 3.99 -7.63 -7.22
C ARG A 111 3.06 -8.54 -6.45
N GLN A 112 3.13 -8.45 -5.14
CA GLN A 112 2.28 -9.15 -4.22
C GLN A 112 1.23 -8.21 -3.65
N GLY A 113 -0.05 -8.59 -3.71
CA GLY A 113 -1.12 -7.92 -2.99
C GLY A 113 -0.99 -8.15 -1.49
N CYS A 114 -1.08 -7.08 -0.72
CA CYS A 114 -0.98 -7.10 0.73
C CYS A 114 -2.20 -6.40 1.33
N ALA A 115 -2.53 -6.75 2.56
CA ALA A 115 -3.57 -6.08 3.33
C ALA A 115 -3.17 -6.04 4.81
N GLU A 116 -3.25 -4.85 5.40
CA GLU A 116 -2.98 -4.66 6.82
C GLU A 116 -4.18 -4.03 7.51
N LYS A 117 -4.47 -4.48 8.73
CA LYS A 117 -5.46 -3.79 9.57
C LYS A 117 -4.97 -2.40 9.92
N ILE A 118 -5.82 -1.41 9.74
CA ILE A 118 -5.56 -0.05 10.17
C ILE A 118 -6.59 0.40 11.20
N THR A 119 -6.20 1.35 12.03
CA THR A 119 -7.09 1.96 13.02
C THR A 119 -7.22 3.44 12.72
N VAL A 120 -8.44 3.89 12.51
CA VAL A 120 -8.75 5.32 12.47
C VAL A 120 -8.97 5.77 13.91
N MET A 121 -8.09 6.61 14.42
CA MET A 121 -8.14 7.12 15.78
C MET A 121 -9.30 8.13 15.95
N PRO A 122 -9.74 8.41 17.18
CA PRO A 122 -10.81 9.37 17.41
C PRO A 122 -10.54 10.79 16.89
N ASP A 123 -9.26 11.18 16.77
CA ASP A 123 -8.82 12.43 16.18
C ASP A 123 -8.72 12.41 14.65
N GLY A 124 -9.05 11.27 14.04
CA GLY A 124 -8.98 11.05 12.61
C GLY A 124 -7.59 10.66 12.09
N THR A 125 -6.61 10.47 12.95
CA THR A 125 -5.28 9.99 12.52
C THR A 125 -5.26 8.48 12.29
N ILE A 126 -4.34 8.03 11.44
CA ILE A 126 -4.09 6.61 11.16
C ILE A 126 -2.60 6.35 11.44
N PRO A 127 -2.26 5.62 12.50
CA PRO A 127 -0.88 5.22 12.76
C PRO A 127 -0.33 4.36 11.63
N GLN A 128 0.96 4.50 11.34
CA GLN A 128 1.64 3.63 10.37
C GLN A 128 1.61 2.18 10.86
N VAL A 129 1.37 1.25 9.94
CA VAL A 129 1.32 -0.19 10.20
C VAL A 129 2.51 -0.91 9.60
N GLU A 130 2.88 -2.02 10.22
CA GLU A 130 3.90 -2.94 9.72
C GLU A 130 3.38 -3.76 8.54
N ILE A 131 4.28 -4.17 7.65
CA ILE A 131 4.00 -5.22 6.66
C ILE A 131 3.93 -6.55 7.38
N THR A 132 2.84 -7.28 7.17
CA THR A 132 2.64 -8.61 7.73
C THR A 132 2.15 -9.61 6.68
N SER A 133 2.21 -10.89 7.00
CA SER A 133 1.58 -11.95 6.20
C SER A 133 0.13 -12.23 6.60
N CYS A 134 -0.42 -11.44 7.51
CA CYS A 134 -1.76 -11.69 8.06
C CYS A 134 -2.87 -11.49 7.03
N GLY A 135 -2.74 -10.48 6.16
CA GLY A 135 -3.79 -10.16 5.19
C GLY A 135 -5.14 -9.94 5.87
N LEU A 136 -6.18 -10.58 5.37
CA LEU A 136 -7.53 -10.56 5.96
C LEU A 136 -7.74 -11.63 7.04
N ASN A 137 -6.72 -12.38 7.38
CA ASN A 137 -6.79 -13.42 8.41
C ASN A 137 -6.66 -12.80 9.81
N GLY A 138 -7.01 -13.56 10.82
CA GLY A 138 -6.87 -13.14 12.22
C GLY A 138 -5.42 -13.08 12.72
N GLY A 139 -4.48 -13.61 11.96
CA GLY A 139 -3.05 -13.67 12.25
C GLY A 139 -2.28 -14.22 11.07
N ALA A 140 -0.97 -14.37 11.21
CA ALA A 140 -0.13 -14.98 10.20
C ALA A 140 -0.59 -16.42 9.89
N LEU A 141 -0.47 -16.84 8.62
CA LEU A 141 -0.75 -18.21 8.22
C LEU A 141 0.31 -19.15 8.80
N GLU A 142 -0.12 -20.33 9.21
CA GLU A 142 0.83 -21.37 9.59
C GLU A 142 1.65 -21.81 8.38
N GLY A 143 2.93 -22.11 8.59
CA GLY A 143 3.85 -22.50 7.50
C GLY A 143 3.52 -23.84 6.83
N LYS A 144 2.56 -24.60 7.39
CA LYS A 144 2.03 -25.84 6.82
C LYS A 144 0.52 -25.88 7.00
N GLY A 145 -0.19 -26.18 5.93
CA GLY A 145 -1.65 -26.25 5.97
C GLY A 145 -2.24 -26.41 4.58
N THR A 146 -3.55 -26.61 4.53
CA THR A 146 -4.32 -26.55 3.27
C THR A 146 -5.05 -25.21 3.24
N TYR A 147 -4.78 -24.42 2.24
CA TYR A 147 -5.33 -23.10 2.11
C TYR A 147 -6.10 -22.95 0.79
N PRO A 148 -7.18 -22.18 0.75
CA PRO A 148 -7.84 -21.83 -0.50
C PRO A 148 -6.87 -21.11 -1.44
N THR A 149 -6.87 -21.46 -2.71
CA THR A 149 -5.94 -20.87 -3.70
C THR A 149 -6.10 -19.36 -3.86
N TYR A 150 -7.28 -18.82 -3.60
CA TYR A 150 -7.53 -17.37 -3.69
C TYR A 150 -6.83 -16.54 -2.61
N ILE A 151 -6.27 -17.17 -1.57
CA ILE A 151 -5.46 -16.46 -0.55
C ILE A 151 -3.97 -16.43 -0.91
N ALA A 152 -3.57 -17.05 -2.01
CA ALA A 152 -2.20 -17.01 -2.49
C ALA A 152 -1.79 -15.54 -2.74
N CYS A 153 -0.81 -15.09 -1.99
CA CYS A 153 -0.35 -13.70 -2.06
C CYS A 153 0.66 -13.49 -3.18
N ASN A 154 1.29 -14.53 -3.66
CA ASN A 154 2.34 -14.44 -4.64
C ASN A 154 2.09 -15.44 -5.76
N ILE A 155 1.57 -14.94 -6.85
CA ILE A 155 1.35 -15.70 -8.07
C ILE A 155 2.27 -15.08 -9.12
N PHE A 156 3.22 -15.82 -9.64
CA PHE A 156 4.09 -15.31 -10.68
C PHE A 156 4.03 -16.13 -11.97
N ASN A 157 4.30 -15.46 -13.05
CA ASN A 157 4.47 -16.10 -14.34
C ASN A 157 5.97 -16.32 -14.60
N PRO A 158 6.45 -17.57 -14.75
CA PRO A 158 7.85 -17.85 -15.04
C PRO A 158 8.28 -17.38 -16.44
N ALA A 159 7.34 -17.13 -17.36
CA ALA A 159 7.65 -16.47 -18.61
C ALA A 159 8.00 -15.00 -18.34
N LYS A 160 9.01 -14.46 -19.02
CA LYS A 160 9.38 -13.06 -18.88
C LYS A 160 8.15 -12.19 -19.16
N PRO A 161 7.72 -11.35 -18.20
CA PRO A 161 6.59 -10.47 -18.43
C PRO A 161 6.94 -9.49 -19.55
N GLN A 162 6.05 -9.39 -20.53
CA GLN A 162 6.14 -8.34 -21.54
C GLN A 162 5.32 -7.14 -21.04
N MET A 163 5.96 -6.01 -20.92
CA MET A 163 5.26 -4.76 -20.62
C MET A 163 4.40 -4.35 -21.83
N TYR A 164 3.11 -4.13 -21.59
CA TYR A 164 2.17 -3.49 -22.54
C TYR A 164 1.88 -4.20 -23.85
N VAL A 165 2.16 -5.49 -23.99
CA VAL A 165 1.87 -6.25 -25.21
C VAL A 165 1.00 -7.46 -24.94
N GLY A 166 0.23 -7.86 -25.95
CA GLY A 166 -0.60 -9.05 -25.88
C GLY A 166 0.19 -10.29 -25.46
N ILE A 167 -0.45 -11.15 -24.69
CA ILE A 167 0.17 -12.36 -24.17
C ILE A 167 0.09 -13.43 -25.27
N ASP A 168 1.16 -13.62 -26.01
CA ASP A 168 1.26 -14.67 -27.02
C ASP A 168 1.32 -16.08 -26.41
N ASN A 169 1.76 -16.18 -25.16
CA ASN A 169 1.69 -17.40 -24.36
C ASN A 169 0.95 -17.10 -23.06
N PRO A 170 -0.20 -17.72 -22.81
CA PRO A 170 -0.91 -17.52 -21.55
C PRO A 170 0.02 -17.91 -20.38
N PRO A 171 0.11 -17.09 -19.35
CA PRO A 171 0.97 -17.37 -18.22
C PRO A 171 0.53 -18.65 -17.53
N LYS A 172 1.46 -19.57 -17.34
CA LYS A 172 1.27 -20.60 -16.32
C LYS A 172 1.36 -19.92 -14.98
N VAL A 173 0.27 -19.88 -14.27
CA VAL A 173 0.25 -19.38 -12.89
C VAL A 173 0.94 -20.40 -12.02
N VAL A 174 2.06 -20.00 -11.44
CA VAL A 174 2.79 -20.80 -10.45
C VAL A 174 2.73 -20.03 -9.15
N GLN A 175 2.27 -20.67 -8.11
CA GLN A 175 2.35 -20.12 -6.77
C GLN A 175 3.82 -20.11 -6.38
N ASP A 176 4.35 -18.94 -6.11
CA ASP A 176 5.65 -18.81 -5.47
C ASP A 176 5.54 -19.31 -4.04
N GLY A 177 6.46 -20.17 -3.64
CA GLY A 177 6.51 -20.59 -2.25
C GLY A 177 6.61 -19.36 -1.34
N ALA A 178 5.92 -19.40 -0.26
CA ALA A 178 5.95 -18.31 0.72
C ALA A 178 7.40 -18.05 1.16
N ASP A 179 7.88 -16.86 0.87
CA ASP A 179 9.07 -16.32 1.49
C ASP A 179 8.78 -15.97 2.96
#